data_dfcb234d0a4f6ea231d6c658cd0a0add
#
_entry.id   dfcb234d0a4f6ea231d6c658cd0a0add
#
_cell.length_a   1.000
_cell.length_b   1.000
_cell.length_c   1.000
_cell.angle_alpha   90.00
_cell.angle_beta   90.00
_cell.angle_gamma   90.00
#
_symmetry.space_group_name_H-M   'P 1'
#
loop_
_entity.id
_entity.type
_entity.pdbx_description
1 polymer ?
#
loop_
_entity_poly.entity_id
_entity_poly.type
_entity_poly.pdbx_seq_one_letter_code
_entity_poly.pdbx_strand_id
1 'polypeptide(L)'
;AHVRYIATRPRVLKNENMNHGLFGKLEPGAVTEFGDWKDVAKFWQRLFGINFAMGVATGIILEFEFGTNWSNYSWFVGDIFGAPLAIEGIVAFFLESTFVAVMFFGWKKVSPGFHLASTWLTGVGATLSAWWILVANAWMQYPVGCEFNPDTVRNEMTSFADVALSPFAIDKFFHTVISSWIVGAVFVVAV
;
A
#
# COMPACT_ATOMS: atom_id res chain seq x y z
N ALA A 1 -0.53 -10.87 -19.48
CA ALA A 1 -0.84 -11.76 -20.63
C ALA A 1 -2.21 -12.43 -20.43
N HIS A 2 -2.51 -12.95 -19.24
CA HIS A 2 -3.77 -13.65 -18.95
C HIS A 2 -4.97 -12.70 -18.94
N VAL A 3 -4.84 -11.53 -18.33
CA VAL A 3 -5.88 -10.48 -18.30
C VAL A 3 -6.20 -10.00 -19.73
N ARG A 4 -5.17 -9.84 -20.57
CA ARG A 4 -5.35 -9.46 -21.97
C ARG A 4 -6.02 -10.56 -22.78
N TYR A 5 -5.75 -11.83 -22.45
CA TYR A 5 -6.39 -12.98 -23.10
C TYR A 5 -7.88 -13.06 -22.78
N ILE A 6 -8.26 -12.83 -21.51
CA ILE A 6 -9.67 -12.78 -21.10
C ILE A 6 -10.39 -11.59 -21.73
N ALA A 7 -9.77 -10.41 -21.78
CA ALA A 7 -10.36 -9.21 -22.36
C ALA A 7 -10.46 -9.23 -23.88
N THR A 8 -9.58 -9.96 -24.58
CA THR A 8 -9.56 -10.02 -26.05
C THR A 8 -10.35 -11.20 -26.67
N ARG A 9 -10.87 -12.12 -25.85
CA ARG A 9 -11.70 -13.24 -26.32
C ARG A 9 -13.06 -13.31 -25.64
N PRO A 10 -13.99 -12.38 -25.95
CA PRO A 10 -15.34 -12.39 -25.38
C PRO A 10 -16.13 -13.69 -25.71
N ARG A 11 -15.73 -14.46 -26.74
CA ARG A 11 -16.36 -15.75 -27.08
C ARG A 11 -16.12 -16.87 -26.07
N VAL A 12 -15.03 -16.81 -25.28
CA VAL A 12 -14.74 -17.82 -24.23
C VAL A 12 -15.65 -17.60 -23.01
N LEU A 13 -16.10 -16.36 -22.78
CA LEU A 13 -17.01 -16.00 -21.69
C LEU A 13 -18.49 -16.24 -22.03
N LYS A 14 -18.82 -16.66 -23.28
CA LYS A 14 -20.18 -17.02 -23.72
C LYS A 14 -20.64 -18.42 -23.32
N ASN A 15 -19.88 -19.14 -22.52
CA ASN A 15 -20.31 -20.45 -22.05
C ASN A 15 -21.35 -20.25 -20.94
N GLU A 16 -22.58 -20.71 -21.19
CA GLU A 16 -23.74 -20.53 -20.30
C GLU A 16 -23.52 -21.02 -18.87
N ASN A 17 -22.55 -21.90 -18.67
CA ASN A 17 -22.16 -22.41 -17.33
C ASN A 17 -21.27 -21.46 -16.52
N MET A 18 -20.79 -20.35 -17.07
CA MET A 18 -20.01 -19.34 -16.35
C MET A 18 -20.85 -18.18 -15.76
N ASN A 19 -22.16 -18.23 -15.91
CA ASN A 19 -23.07 -17.17 -15.47
C ASN A 19 -23.14 -16.97 -13.93
N HIS A 20 -22.48 -17.79 -13.15
CA HIS A 20 -22.44 -17.71 -11.67
C HIS A 20 -21.02 -17.59 -11.10
N GLY A 21 -20.04 -17.23 -11.93
CA GLY A 21 -18.67 -17.03 -11.49
C GLY A 21 -18.41 -15.66 -10.83
N LEU A 22 -17.20 -15.48 -10.36
CA LEU A 22 -16.67 -14.29 -9.70
C LEU A 22 -16.91 -12.95 -10.45
N PHE A 23 -17.17 -13.00 -11.76
CA PHE A 23 -17.32 -11.84 -12.65
C PHE A 23 -18.76 -11.33 -12.81
N GLY A 24 -19.76 -12.02 -12.23
CA GLY A 24 -21.17 -11.64 -12.35
C GLY A 24 -21.79 -11.96 -13.72
N LYS A 25 -23.09 -11.69 -13.88
CA LYS A 25 -23.82 -11.87 -15.14
C LYS A 25 -23.31 -10.92 -16.21
N LEU A 26 -22.72 -11.45 -17.27
CA LEU A 26 -22.49 -10.72 -18.50
C LEU A 26 -23.74 -10.85 -19.39
N GLU A 27 -24.40 -9.73 -19.69
CA GLU A 27 -25.55 -9.72 -20.59
C GLU A 27 -25.13 -10.16 -22.01
N PRO A 28 -25.79 -11.14 -22.64
CA PRO A 28 -25.42 -11.58 -23.97
C PRO A 28 -25.64 -10.45 -24.98
N GLY A 29 -24.57 -9.94 -25.54
CA GLY A 29 -24.59 -8.95 -26.63
C GLY A 29 -24.23 -7.51 -26.26
N ALA A 30 -24.05 -7.17 -24.99
CA ALA A 30 -23.74 -5.82 -24.53
C ALA A 30 -22.25 -5.63 -24.08
N VAL A 31 -21.38 -6.59 -24.37
CA VAL A 31 -19.97 -6.53 -23.96
C VAL A 31 -19.21 -5.64 -24.95
N THR A 32 -19.12 -4.36 -24.63
CA THR A 32 -18.17 -3.46 -25.28
C THR A 32 -16.81 -3.62 -24.63
N GLU A 33 -15.75 -3.44 -25.37
CA GLU A 33 -14.36 -3.53 -24.89
C GLU A 33 -14.13 -2.70 -23.59
N PHE A 34 -14.82 -1.58 -23.46
CA PHE A 34 -14.80 -0.72 -22.26
C PHE A 34 -15.53 -1.30 -21.05
N GLY A 35 -16.59 -2.07 -21.25
CA GLY A 35 -17.33 -2.73 -20.18
C GLY A 35 -16.49 -3.82 -19.51
N ASP A 36 -15.78 -4.59 -20.28
CA ASP A 36 -14.91 -5.67 -19.81
C ASP A 36 -13.76 -5.14 -18.96
N TRP A 37 -13.09 -4.09 -19.38
CA TRP A 37 -12.01 -3.47 -18.64
C TRP A 37 -12.46 -2.89 -17.28
N LYS A 38 -13.67 -2.34 -17.24
CA LYS A 38 -14.25 -1.82 -16.01
C LYS A 38 -14.57 -2.94 -15.02
N ASP A 39 -15.03 -4.07 -15.48
CA ASP A 39 -15.36 -5.22 -14.62
C ASP A 39 -14.09 -5.92 -14.13
N VAL A 40 -13.07 -6.02 -14.97
CA VAL A 40 -11.72 -6.44 -14.56
C VAL A 40 -11.15 -5.51 -13.49
N ALA A 41 -11.26 -4.20 -13.67
CA ALA A 41 -10.80 -3.22 -12.68
C ALA A 41 -11.52 -3.38 -11.33
N LYS A 42 -12.84 -3.57 -11.33
CA LYS A 42 -13.61 -3.81 -10.10
C LYS A 42 -13.25 -5.13 -9.42
N PHE A 43 -12.95 -6.16 -10.18
CA PHE A 43 -12.49 -7.43 -9.64
C PHE A 43 -11.19 -7.26 -8.86
N TRP A 44 -10.17 -6.66 -9.48
CA TRP A 44 -8.89 -6.39 -8.82
C TRP A 44 -9.03 -5.44 -7.64
N GLN A 45 -9.90 -4.45 -7.75
CA GLN A 45 -10.21 -3.54 -6.65
C GLN A 45 -10.78 -4.27 -5.43
N ARG A 46 -11.65 -5.27 -5.60
CA ARG A 46 -12.18 -6.07 -4.48
C ARG A 46 -11.09 -6.87 -3.79
N LEU A 47 -10.21 -7.52 -4.56
CA LEU A 47 -9.07 -8.25 -4.00
C LEU A 47 -8.11 -7.31 -3.27
N PHE A 48 -7.83 -6.15 -3.86
CA PHE A 48 -7.06 -5.10 -3.19
C PHE A 48 -7.70 -4.67 -1.87
N GLY A 49 -9.02 -4.46 -1.84
CA GLY A 49 -9.73 -4.05 -0.63
C GLY A 49 -9.62 -5.04 0.52
N ILE A 50 -9.66 -6.34 0.23
CA ILE A 50 -9.48 -7.39 1.25
C ILE A 50 -8.05 -7.33 1.81
N ASN A 51 -7.04 -7.29 0.93
CA ASN A 51 -5.64 -7.20 1.35
C ASN A 51 -5.36 -5.89 2.11
N PHE A 52 -5.92 -4.77 1.66
CA PHE A 52 -5.80 -3.48 2.32
C PHE A 52 -6.39 -3.50 3.73
N ALA A 53 -7.60 -4.03 3.90
CA ALA A 53 -8.23 -4.13 5.22
C ALA A 53 -7.42 -5.01 6.18
N MET A 54 -6.88 -6.12 5.71
CA MET A 54 -6.00 -7.00 6.50
C MET A 54 -4.70 -6.28 6.86
N GLY A 55 -4.09 -5.56 5.90
CA GLY A 55 -2.87 -4.79 6.12
C GLY A 55 -3.04 -3.69 7.17
N VAL A 56 -4.14 -2.93 7.10
CA VAL A 56 -4.47 -1.90 8.09
C VAL A 56 -4.69 -2.51 9.48
N ALA A 57 -5.46 -3.61 9.58
CA ALA A 57 -5.73 -4.25 10.86
C ALA A 57 -4.45 -4.76 11.53
N THR A 58 -3.57 -5.41 10.79
CA THR A 58 -2.28 -5.91 11.31
C THR A 58 -1.29 -4.78 11.62
N GLY A 59 -1.29 -3.73 10.80
CA GLY A 59 -0.44 -2.55 11.01
C GLY A 59 -0.79 -1.80 12.30
N ILE A 60 -2.07 -1.60 12.57
CA ILE A 60 -2.53 -0.97 13.83
C ILE A 60 -2.09 -1.79 15.05
N ILE A 61 -2.20 -3.12 14.99
CA ILE A 61 -1.74 -4.00 16.08
C ILE A 61 -0.23 -3.80 16.31
N LEU A 62 0.57 -3.76 15.25
CA LEU A 62 2.01 -3.56 15.34
C LEU A 62 2.37 -2.22 15.99
N GLU A 63 1.65 -1.15 15.67
CA GLU A 63 1.84 0.16 16.29
C GLU A 63 1.54 0.15 17.78
N PHE A 64 0.48 -0.53 18.19
CA PHE A 64 0.18 -0.71 19.62
C PHE A 64 1.25 -1.54 20.34
N GLU A 65 1.76 -2.60 19.72
CA GLU A 65 2.83 -3.42 20.29
C GLU A 65 4.12 -2.62 20.50
N PHE A 66 4.43 -1.69 19.62
CA PHE A 66 5.59 -0.83 19.73
C PHE A 66 5.53 0.02 21.01
N GLY A 67 4.35 0.54 21.37
CA GLY A 67 4.14 1.33 22.60
C GLY A 67 3.98 0.49 23.87
N THR A 68 3.54 -0.76 23.78
CA THR A 68 3.22 -1.61 24.94
C THR A 68 4.30 -2.65 25.21
N ASN A 69 4.50 -3.59 24.30
CA ASN A 69 5.40 -4.72 24.49
C ASN A 69 6.88 -4.32 24.35
N TRP A 70 7.16 -3.32 23.52
CA TRP A 70 8.50 -2.80 23.29
C TRP A 70 8.74 -1.44 23.93
N SER A 71 8.08 -1.15 25.05
CA SER A 71 8.10 0.16 25.71
C SER A 71 9.51 0.66 26.04
N ASN A 72 10.40 -0.22 26.51
CA ASN A 72 11.78 0.15 26.80
C ASN A 72 12.56 0.54 25.55
N TYR A 73 12.33 -0.21 24.46
CA TYR A 73 12.93 0.13 23.18
C TYR A 73 12.37 1.43 22.61
N SER A 74 11.05 1.61 22.69
CA SER A 74 10.38 2.84 22.26
C SER A 74 10.86 4.06 23.04
N TRP A 75 11.15 3.89 24.34
CA TRP A 75 11.78 4.95 25.13
C TRP A 75 13.17 5.30 24.61
N PHE A 76 13.99 4.28 24.35
CA PHE A 76 15.37 4.44 23.93
C PHE A 76 15.54 5.09 22.55
N VAL A 77 14.63 4.80 21.60
CA VAL A 77 14.71 5.26 20.20
C VAL A 77 13.57 6.21 19.81
N GLY A 78 12.70 6.58 20.75
CA GLY A 78 11.46 7.32 20.46
C GLY A 78 11.67 8.68 19.82
N ASP A 79 12.79 9.34 20.10
CA ASP A 79 13.13 10.60 19.47
C ASP A 79 13.40 10.44 17.96
N ILE A 80 13.97 9.32 17.57
CA ILE A 80 14.33 9.04 16.17
C ILE A 80 13.14 8.48 15.40
N PHE A 81 12.38 7.54 15.98
CA PHE A 81 11.26 6.88 15.31
C PHE A 81 9.96 7.69 15.36
N GLY A 82 9.81 8.55 16.37
CA GLY A 82 8.58 9.32 16.56
C GLY A 82 8.24 10.20 15.37
N ALA A 83 9.22 10.90 14.80
CA ALA A 83 8.98 11.76 13.64
C ALA A 83 8.60 10.99 12.36
N PRO A 84 9.32 9.94 11.90
CA PRO A 84 8.91 9.13 10.79
C PRO A 84 7.53 8.50 10.95
N LEU A 85 7.24 7.90 12.11
CA LEU A 85 5.94 7.26 12.38
C LEU A 85 4.80 8.27 12.46
N ALA A 86 5.03 9.46 13.02
CA ALA A 86 4.03 10.51 13.05
C ALA A 86 3.71 11.04 11.64
N ILE A 87 4.73 11.23 10.80
CA ILE A 87 4.53 11.64 9.40
C ILE A 87 3.76 10.56 8.65
N GLU A 88 4.11 9.30 8.82
CA GLU A 88 3.39 8.18 8.23
C GLU A 88 1.92 8.18 8.66
N GLY A 89 1.65 8.18 9.96
CA GLY A 89 0.29 8.15 10.49
C GLY A 89 -0.58 9.32 10.03
N ILE A 90 -0.03 10.54 10.04
CA ILE A 90 -0.80 11.74 9.68
C ILE A 90 -0.95 11.88 8.17
N VAL A 91 0.13 11.79 7.40
CA VAL A 91 0.10 12.08 5.96
C VAL A 91 -0.33 10.87 5.16
N ALA A 92 0.32 9.73 5.35
CA ALA A 92 0.05 8.56 4.55
C ALA A 92 -1.33 7.96 4.86
N PHE A 93 -1.64 7.69 6.12
CA PHE A 93 -2.91 7.08 6.51
C PHE A 93 -4.14 7.91 6.14
N PHE A 94 -4.12 9.23 6.38
CA PHE A 94 -5.24 10.09 6.00
C PHE A 94 -5.37 10.24 4.49
N LEU A 95 -4.27 10.36 3.77
CA LEU A 95 -4.26 10.43 2.32
C LEU A 95 -4.77 9.13 1.71
N GLU A 96 -4.29 7.99 2.18
CA GLU A 96 -4.74 6.69 1.72
C GLU A 96 -6.22 6.46 2.00
N SER A 97 -6.68 6.65 3.23
CA SER A 97 -8.07 6.40 3.61
C SER A 97 -9.06 7.24 2.78
N THR A 98 -8.71 8.50 2.49
CA THR A 98 -9.54 9.38 1.66
C THR A 98 -9.62 8.88 0.22
N PHE A 99 -8.50 8.58 -0.40
CA PHE A 99 -8.47 8.15 -1.81
C PHE A 99 -8.97 6.71 -1.99
N VAL A 100 -8.74 5.83 -1.03
CA VAL A 100 -9.33 4.49 -1.00
C VAL A 100 -10.85 4.59 -0.95
N ALA A 101 -11.42 5.46 -0.11
CA ALA A 101 -12.86 5.68 -0.06
C ALA A 101 -13.41 6.17 -1.41
N VAL A 102 -12.74 7.11 -2.07
CA VAL A 102 -13.13 7.57 -3.41
C VAL A 102 -13.01 6.45 -4.44
N MET A 103 -11.95 5.66 -4.39
CA MET A 103 -11.73 4.54 -5.30
C MET A 103 -12.85 3.49 -5.19
N PHE A 104 -13.30 3.15 -3.98
CA PHE A 104 -14.37 2.15 -3.78
C PHE A 104 -15.77 2.71 -4.04
N PHE A 105 -16.07 3.89 -3.54
CA PHE A 105 -17.42 4.45 -3.55
C PHE A 105 -17.66 5.51 -4.64
N GLY A 106 -16.60 5.91 -5.34
CA GLY A 106 -16.62 7.00 -6.32
C GLY A 106 -17.15 6.64 -7.71
N TRP A 107 -17.27 5.35 -8.09
CA TRP A 107 -17.60 4.88 -9.43
C TRP A 107 -18.76 5.59 -10.14
N LYS A 108 -19.77 6.04 -9.37
CA LYS A 108 -20.95 6.75 -9.88
C LYS A 108 -21.09 8.17 -9.35
N LYS A 109 -20.21 8.60 -8.45
CA LYS A 109 -20.33 9.86 -7.69
C LYS A 109 -19.35 10.93 -8.15
N VAL A 110 -18.21 10.52 -8.74
CA VAL A 110 -17.17 11.43 -9.17
C VAL A 110 -16.88 11.27 -10.66
N SER A 111 -16.19 12.26 -11.25
CA SER A 111 -15.78 12.18 -12.66
C SER A 111 -14.79 11.01 -12.87
N PRO A 112 -14.78 10.39 -14.07
CA PRO A 112 -13.85 9.30 -14.36
C PRO A 112 -12.38 9.67 -14.18
N GLY A 113 -12.00 10.91 -14.53
CA GLY A 113 -10.64 11.41 -14.35
C GLY A 113 -10.24 11.53 -12.88
N PHE A 114 -11.14 12.04 -12.03
CA PHE A 114 -10.89 12.12 -10.59
C PHE A 114 -10.83 10.73 -9.94
N HIS A 115 -11.68 9.79 -10.38
CA HIS A 115 -11.63 8.40 -9.92
C HIS A 115 -10.31 7.72 -10.28
N LEU A 116 -9.82 7.93 -11.50
CA LEU A 116 -8.53 7.43 -11.95
C LEU A 116 -7.38 8.05 -11.13
N ALA A 117 -7.40 9.37 -10.95
CA ALA A 117 -6.42 10.07 -10.13
C ALA A 117 -6.39 9.55 -8.68
N SER A 118 -7.56 9.31 -8.08
CA SER A 118 -7.67 8.75 -6.73
C SER A 118 -7.06 7.35 -6.64
N THR A 119 -7.23 6.52 -7.66
CA THR A 119 -6.60 5.18 -7.73
C THR A 119 -5.08 5.27 -7.78
N TRP A 120 -4.54 6.17 -8.58
CA TRP A 120 -3.09 6.42 -8.63
C TRP A 120 -2.56 6.99 -7.32
N LEU A 121 -3.27 7.94 -6.71
CA LEU A 121 -2.89 8.53 -5.43
C LEU A 121 -2.92 7.53 -4.27
N THR A 122 -3.82 6.56 -4.29
CA THR A 122 -3.79 5.43 -3.36
C THR A 122 -2.48 4.63 -3.49
N GLY A 123 -2.09 4.27 -4.71
CA GLY A 123 -0.84 3.53 -4.94
C GLY A 123 0.42 4.33 -4.58
N VAL A 124 0.44 5.63 -4.90
CA VAL A 124 1.53 6.53 -4.51
C VAL A 124 1.58 6.71 -3.00
N GLY A 125 0.42 6.89 -2.34
CA GLY A 125 0.31 7.02 -0.89
C GLY A 125 0.90 5.80 -0.17
N ALA A 126 0.49 4.60 -0.57
CA ALA A 126 1.03 3.35 -0.03
C ALA A 126 2.56 3.22 -0.20
N THR A 127 3.08 3.69 -1.34
CA THR A 127 4.53 3.69 -1.60
C THR A 127 5.25 4.69 -0.71
N LEU A 128 4.68 5.88 -0.50
CA LEU A 128 5.23 6.90 0.41
C LEU A 128 5.16 6.46 1.88
N SER A 129 4.10 5.77 2.28
CA SER A 129 4.00 5.14 3.60
C SER A 129 5.15 4.16 3.83
N ALA A 130 5.40 3.29 2.86
CA ALA A 130 6.51 2.34 2.92
C ALA A 130 7.88 3.01 3.11
N TRP A 131 8.09 4.23 2.60
CA TRP A 131 9.32 4.98 2.82
C TRP A 131 9.62 5.18 4.30
N TRP A 132 8.65 5.68 5.06
CA TRP A 132 8.85 6.02 6.47
C TRP A 132 9.11 4.81 7.36
N ILE A 133 8.38 3.72 7.13
CA ILE A 133 8.63 2.44 7.82
C ILE A 133 10.03 1.90 7.49
N LEU A 134 10.46 2.02 6.25
CA LEU A 134 11.77 1.53 5.82
C LEU A 134 12.91 2.41 6.31
N VAL A 135 12.70 3.70 6.50
CA VAL A 135 13.65 4.59 7.19
C VAL A 135 13.90 4.10 8.61
N ALA A 136 12.83 3.81 9.37
CA ALA A 136 12.97 3.28 10.73
C ALA A 136 13.67 1.91 10.73
N ASN A 137 13.29 1.00 9.82
CA ASN A 137 13.93 -0.30 9.67
C ASN A 137 15.41 -0.22 9.28
N ALA A 138 15.76 0.70 8.39
CA ALA A 138 17.13 0.93 7.96
C ALA A 138 17.99 1.47 9.11
N TRP A 139 17.45 2.43 9.87
CA TRP A 139 18.13 2.99 11.01
C TRP A 139 18.45 1.92 12.08
N MET A 140 17.57 0.98 12.34
CA MET A 140 17.84 -0.13 13.27
C MET A 140 19.05 -0.98 12.88
N GLN A 141 19.38 -1.04 11.60
CA GLN A 141 20.51 -1.82 11.09
C GLN A 141 21.77 -0.98 10.89
N TYR A 142 21.58 0.31 10.59
CA TYR A 142 22.68 1.26 10.38
C TYR A 142 22.31 2.62 11.00
N PRO A 143 22.55 2.78 12.30
CA PRO A 143 22.18 4.00 13.04
C PRO A 143 23.06 5.18 12.60
N VAL A 144 22.44 6.19 12.02
CA VAL A 144 23.07 7.45 11.59
C VAL A 144 22.21 8.62 12.03
N GLY A 145 22.79 9.82 12.12
CA GLY A 145 22.07 11.04 12.47
C GLY A 145 21.53 11.06 13.90
N CYS A 146 22.19 10.35 14.81
CA CYS A 146 21.82 10.32 16.24
C CYS A 146 23.07 10.27 17.13
N GLU A 147 22.90 10.71 18.37
CA GLU A 147 23.89 10.62 19.43
C GLU A 147 23.26 10.03 20.69
N PHE A 148 24.03 9.22 21.41
CA PHE A 148 23.60 8.69 22.69
C PHE A 148 23.78 9.73 23.78
N ASN A 149 22.70 10.10 24.46
CA ASN A 149 22.72 10.99 25.60
C ASN A 149 22.74 10.16 26.89
N PRO A 150 23.86 10.19 27.66
CA PRO A 150 23.98 9.43 28.91
C PRO A 150 23.09 9.95 30.04
N ASP A 151 22.70 11.22 30.03
CA ASP A 151 21.88 11.81 31.09
C ASP A 151 20.41 11.34 30.99
N THR A 152 19.92 11.15 29.79
CA THR A 152 18.56 10.66 29.49
C THR A 152 18.50 9.18 29.21
N VAL A 153 19.64 8.52 29.01
CA VAL A 153 19.80 7.11 28.63
C VAL A 153 19.01 6.79 27.35
N ARG A 154 19.07 7.69 26.35
CA ARG A 154 18.36 7.57 25.05
C ARG A 154 19.29 7.96 23.89
N ASN A 155 18.94 7.44 22.71
CA ASN A 155 19.45 8.02 21.47
C ASN A 155 18.60 9.25 21.10
N GLU A 156 19.26 10.37 20.89
CA GLU A 156 18.64 11.62 20.46
C GLU A 156 19.00 11.91 19.02
N MET A 157 18.02 12.42 18.26
CA MET A 157 18.21 12.71 16.85
C MET A 157 19.00 14.01 16.67
N THR A 158 20.14 13.93 15.98
CA THR A 158 20.97 15.10 15.65
C THR A 158 20.68 15.65 14.25
N SER A 159 20.28 14.79 13.31
CA SER A 159 20.00 15.18 11.94
C SER A 159 18.88 14.31 11.34
N PHE A 160 17.70 14.90 11.19
CA PHE A 160 16.57 14.23 10.54
C PHE A 160 16.86 13.88 9.07
N ALA A 161 17.59 14.74 8.37
CA ALA A 161 17.93 14.50 6.97
C ALA A 161 18.84 13.26 6.80
N ASP A 162 19.82 13.08 7.69
CA ASP A 162 20.72 11.93 7.64
C ASP A 162 19.99 10.62 7.98
N VAL A 163 19.01 10.68 8.89
CA VAL A 163 18.13 9.55 9.19
C VAL A 163 17.25 9.21 7.99
N ALA A 164 16.51 10.21 7.47
CA ALA A 164 15.50 10.01 6.44
C ALA A 164 16.11 9.68 5.05
N LEU A 165 17.26 10.25 4.73
CA LEU A 165 17.91 10.12 3.41
C LEU A 165 19.20 9.29 3.47
N SER A 166 19.34 8.42 4.47
CA SER A 166 20.51 7.56 4.55
C SER A 166 20.60 6.67 3.29
N PRO A 167 21.80 6.46 2.74
CA PRO A 167 21.97 5.57 1.57
C PRO A 167 21.37 4.18 1.82
N PHE A 168 21.47 3.69 3.04
CA PHE A 168 20.91 2.40 3.43
C PHE A 168 19.36 2.38 3.41
N ALA A 169 18.72 3.48 3.80
CA ALA A 169 17.26 3.62 3.70
C ALA A 169 16.81 3.64 2.22
N ILE A 170 17.56 4.33 1.37
CA ILE A 170 17.30 4.39 -0.07
C ILE A 170 17.39 3.00 -0.69
N ASP A 171 18.45 2.25 -0.43
CA ASP A 171 18.64 0.90 -0.95
C ASP A 171 17.55 -0.05 -0.46
N LYS A 172 17.19 0.00 0.82
CA LYS A 172 16.10 -0.77 1.42
C LYS A 172 14.75 -0.46 0.74
N PHE A 173 14.48 0.81 0.48
CA PHE A 173 13.26 1.22 -0.17
C PHE A 173 13.12 0.64 -1.57
N PHE A 174 14.12 0.83 -2.42
CA PHE A 174 14.10 0.27 -3.78
C PHE A 174 14.00 -1.25 -3.77
N HIS A 175 14.77 -1.91 -2.92
CA HIS A 175 14.73 -3.37 -2.78
C HIS A 175 13.32 -3.85 -2.40
N THR A 176 12.70 -3.23 -1.41
CA THR A 176 11.37 -3.62 -0.91
C THR A 176 10.28 -3.32 -1.92
N VAL A 177 10.30 -2.15 -2.57
CA VAL A 177 9.30 -1.77 -3.58
C VAL A 177 9.37 -2.70 -4.79
N ILE A 178 10.56 -2.97 -5.31
CA ILE A 178 10.74 -3.90 -6.45
C ILE A 178 10.29 -5.31 -6.07
N SER A 179 10.65 -5.79 -4.89
CA SER A 179 10.23 -7.11 -4.40
C SER A 179 8.70 -7.20 -4.28
N SER A 180 8.06 -6.14 -3.78
CA SER A 180 6.60 -6.07 -3.67
C SER A 180 5.91 -6.09 -5.04
N TRP A 181 6.48 -5.42 -6.03
CA TRP A 181 5.97 -5.46 -7.42
C TRP A 181 6.10 -6.85 -8.04
N ILE A 182 7.20 -7.56 -7.76
CA ILE A 182 7.38 -8.96 -8.22
C ILE A 182 6.32 -9.85 -7.59
N VAL A 183 6.09 -9.75 -6.28
CA VAL A 183 5.05 -10.51 -5.57
C VAL A 183 3.67 -10.20 -6.15
N GLY A 184 3.36 -8.92 -6.36
CA GLY A 184 2.10 -8.50 -6.98
C GLY A 184 1.93 -9.04 -8.40
N ALA A 185 2.97 -9.02 -9.21
CA ALA A 185 2.95 -9.55 -10.57
C ALA A 185 2.73 -11.08 -10.59
N VAL A 186 3.40 -11.81 -9.71
CA VAL A 186 3.21 -13.27 -9.56
C VAL A 186 1.78 -13.57 -9.09
N PHE A 187 1.25 -12.81 -8.14
CA PHE A 187 -0.13 -12.95 -7.69
C PHE A 187 -1.13 -12.76 -8.83
N VAL A 188 -0.95 -11.73 -9.67
CA VAL A 188 -1.81 -11.50 -10.85
C VAL A 188 -1.73 -12.64 -11.86
N VAL A 189 -0.57 -13.29 -12.00
CA VAL A 189 -0.41 -14.45 -12.89
C VAL A 189 -1.08 -15.70 -12.31
N ALA A 190 -1.11 -15.83 -10.99
CA ALA A 190 -1.68 -16.99 -10.30
C ALA A 190 -3.22 -16.98 -10.23
N VAL A 191 -3.86 -15.82 -10.32
CA VAL A 191 -5.32 -15.61 -10.30
C VAL A 191 -5.91 -15.63 -11.69
#